data_a4bd498a9204ea211f7270e645cc6694
#
_entry.id   a4bd498a9204ea211f7270e645cc6694
#
_cell.length_a   1.000
_cell.length_b   1.000
_cell.length_c   1.000
_cell.angle_alpha   90.00
_cell.angle_beta   90.00
_cell.angle_gamma   90.00
#
_symmetry.space_group_name_H-M   'P 1'
#
loop_
_entity.id
_entity.type
_entity.pdbx_description
1 polymer ?
#
loop_
_entity_poly.entity_id
_entity_poly.type
_entity_poly.pdbx_seq_one_letter_code
_entity_poly.pdbx_strand_id
1 'polypeptide(L)'
;MSIGSLILAMAWVSREEMITSSDNYLENSMAGHSKWANIQHRKGKQDAKRGKTFTRLIKEITVASRMGGSDPTGNPRLRLAMDKAYSNNMPKDNVERAIKRGSGELEGVQYLEIRYEGYGINGAAVMVDCMTDNKMRTVADVRHAFSKFGGNLGTDGSVAFMFSHCGQMIFAPGTDENGLMEVALDAGAEDITSNDDGSIEVITAPNDFINIKQALEAAGYKPEFGEVIMKPANEVLFTGDDAVKMQKLLDALEDLDDVQEVYTTAVIED
;
A
#
# COMPACT_ATOMS: atom_id res chain seq x y z
N MET A 1 62.78 -25.49 -24.20
CA MET A 1 61.66 -24.59 -24.12
C MET A 1 60.66 -25.23 -23.18
N SER A 2 60.43 -24.60 -22.06
CA SER A 2 59.82 -25.19 -20.85
C SER A 2 58.32 -25.10 -20.87
N ILE A 3 57.66 -26.24 -20.58
CA ILE A 3 56.19 -26.46 -20.50
C ILE A 3 55.55 -25.71 -19.32
N GLY A 4 56.37 -24.97 -18.52
CA GLY A 4 55.91 -24.29 -17.31
C GLY A 4 55.20 -22.93 -17.49
N SER A 5 55.26 -22.34 -18.71
CA SER A 5 54.75 -20.98 -18.92
C SER A 5 53.29 -20.85 -19.40
N LEU A 6 52.68 -22.00 -19.77
CA LEU A 6 51.31 -22.01 -20.31
C LEU A 6 50.22 -22.24 -19.23
N ILE A 7 50.59 -22.76 -18.07
CA ILE A 7 49.61 -23.08 -16.98
C ILE A 7 49.32 -21.88 -16.12
N LEU A 8 50.23 -20.88 -16.05
CA LEU A 8 49.98 -19.66 -15.25
C LEU A 8 49.03 -18.63 -15.93
N ALA A 9 48.90 -18.69 -17.26
CA ALA A 9 48.03 -17.75 -18.01
C ALA A 9 46.55 -18.17 -17.97
N MET A 10 46.23 -19.47 -17.84
CA MET A 10 44.83 -19.95 -17.76
C MET A 10 44.20 -19.82 -16.37
N ALA A 11 45.00 -19.70 -15.31
CA ALA A 11 44.48 -19.54 -13.95
C ALA A 11 44.14 -18.06 -13.62
N TRP A 12 44.56 -17.10 -14.44
CA TRP A 12 44.35 -15.67 -14.19
C TRP A 12 43.05 -15.15 -14.83
N VAL A 13 42.60 -15.75 -15.94
CA VAL A 13 41.34 -15.37 -16.64
C VAL A 13 40.10 -15.82 -15.86
N SER A 14 40.18 -16.94 -15.12
CA SER A 14 39.01 -17.45 -14.39
C SER A 14 38.72 -16.73 -13.05
N ARG A 15 39.61 -15.88 -12.58
CA ARG A 15 39.41 -15.15 -11.29
C ARG A 15 38.76 -13.80 -11.46
N GLU A 16 38.95 -13.12 -12.60
CA GLU A 16 38.29 -11.87 -12.90
C GLU A 16 36.84 -12.05 -13.37
N GLU A 17 36.53 -13.16 -14.11
CA GLU A 17 35.18 -13.46 -14.52
C GLU A 17 34.27 -13.92 -13.37
N MET A 18 34.84 -14.52 -12.30
CA MET A 18 34.05 -14.90 -11.10
C MET A 18 33.72 -13.73 -10.19
N ILE A 19 34.52 -12.67 -10.18
CA ILE A 19 34.28 -11.49 -9.34
C ILE A 19 33.22 -10.61 -9.97
N THR A 20 33.17 -10.46 -11.30
CA THR A 20 32.18 -9.67 -12.00
C THR A 20 30.80 -10.34 -12.05
N SER A 21 30.74 -11.68 -11.97
CA SER A 21 29.48 -12.43 -11.94
C SER A 21 28.82 -12.38 -10.56
N SER A 22 29.56 -12.36 -9.45
CA SER A 22 29.01 -12.30 -8.10
C SER A 22 28.50 -10.90 -7.75
N ASP A 23 29.16 -9.85 -8.22
CA ASP A 23 28.72 -8.48 -7.95
C ASP A 23 27.44 -8.10 -8.74
N ASN A 24 27.28 -8.61 -9.98
CA ASN A 24 26.04 -8.44 -10.74
C ASN A 24 24.84 -9.24 -10.17
N TYR A 25 25.08 -10.38 -9.50
CA TYR A 25 24.01 -11.15 -8.83
C TYR A 25 23.56 -10.47 -7.53
N LEU A 26 24.44 -9.78 -6.81
CA LEU A 26 24.10 -9.06 -5.59
C LEU A 26 23.38 -7.73 -5.87
N GLU A 27 23.74 -7.00 -6.91
CA GLU A 27 23.03 -5.77 -7.30
C GLU A 27 21.62 -6.05 -7.85
N ASN A 28 21.40 -7.14 -8.59
CA ASN A 28 20.07 -7.51 -9.09
C ASN A 28 19.16 -8.14 -8.02
N SER A 29 19.71 -8.73 -6.94
CA SER A 29 18.88 -9.33 -5.88
C SER A 29 18.36 -8.30 -4.88
N MET A 30 18.96 -7.11 -4.79
CA MET A 30 18.52 -6.05 -3.85
C MET A 30 17.43 -5.13 -4.43
N ALA A 31 17.28 -5.06 -5.75
CA ALA A 31 16.33 -4.14 -6.39
C ALA A 31 14.85 -4.55 -6.18
N GLY A 32 14.56 -5.85 -6.05
CA GLY A 32 13.18 -6.35 -5.90
C GLY A 32 12.60 -6.22 -4.49
N HIS A 33 13.44 -6.10 -3.47
CA HIS A 33 13.04 -6.01 -2.05
C HIS A 33 12.95 -4.57 -1.54
N SER A 34 13.29 -3.58 -2.36
CA SER A 34 13.27 -2.18 -1.95
C SER A 34 11.84 -1.71 -1.65
N LYS A 35 11.57 -1.34 -0.40
CA LYS A 35 10.30 -0.69 -0.02
C LYS A 35 10.05 0.56 -0.84
N TRP A 36 11.12 1.29 -1.14
CA TRP A 36 11.07 2.48 -1.98
C TRP A 36 10.61 2.17 -3.41
N ALA A 37 11.19 1.15 -4.06
CA ALA A 37 10.79 0.73 -5.40
C ALA A 37 9.31 0.31 -5.44
N ASN A 38 8.83 -0.47 -4.46
CA ASN A 38 7.44 -0.91 -4.37
C ASN A 38 6.47 0.27 -4.23
N ILE A 39 6.84 1.32 -3.49
CA ILE A 39 6.02 2.53 -3.34
C ILE A 39 5.96 3.31 -4.65
N GLN A 40 7.09 3.49 -5.34
CA GLN A 40 7.12 4.16 -6.63
C GLN A 40 6.27 3.43 -7.67
N HIS A 41 6.28 2.10 -7.65
CA HIS A 41 5.45 1.26 -8.52
C HIS A 41 3.95 1.40 -8.23
N ARG A 42 3.55 1.42 -6.96
CA ARG A 42 2.15 1.68 -6.55
C ARG A 42 1.69 3.07 -6.97
N LYS A 43 2.52 4.09 -6.79
CA LYS A 43 2.23 5.48 -7.20
C LYS A 43 1.97 5.58 -8.70
N GLY A 44 2.79 4.93 -9.53
CA GLY A 44 2.61 4.91 -10.99
C GLY A 44 1.32 4.23 -11.47
N LYS A 45 0.88 3.17 -10.78
CA LYS A 45 -0.39 2.47 -11.11
C LYS A 45 -1.64 3.27 -10.71
N GLN A 46 -1.59 4.04 -9.62
CA GLN A 46 -2.70 4.88 -9.17
C GLN A 46 -3.01 6.02 -10.14
N ASP A 47 -2.02 6.63 -10.75
CA ASP A 47 -2.20 7.73 -11.71
C ASP A 47 -2.95 7.31 -12.98
N ALA A 48 -2.91 6.03 -13.36
CA ALA A 48 -3.58 5.50 -14.54
C ALA A 48 -5.10 5.25 -14.36
N LYS A 49 -5.62 5.21 -13.12
CA LYS A 49 -7.00 4.80 -12.80
C LYS A 49 -7.90 5.94 -12.27
N ARG A 50 -7.69 7.19 -12.68
CA ARG A 50 -8.36 8.41 -12.15
C ARG A 50 -9.88 8.32 -11.96
N GLY A 51 -10.63 7.70 -12.88
CA GLY A 51 -12.09 7.62 -12.78
C GLY A 51 -12.57 6.78 -11.59
N LYS A 52 -11.94 5.65 -11.33
CA LYS A 52 -12.25 4.76 -10.20
C LYS A 52 -11.86 5.41 -8.87
N THR A 53 -10.73 6.11 -8.84
CA THR A 53 -10.26 6.83 -7.65
C THR A 53 -11.29 7.85 -7.17
N PHE A 54 -11.89 8.62 -8.08
CA PHE A 54 -12.93 9.60 -7.71
C PHE A 54 -14.17 8.92 -7.12
N THR A 55 -14.61 7.80 -7.70
CA THR A 55 -15.77 7.06 -7.20
C THR A 55 -15.52 6.52 -5.79
N ARG A 56 -14.33 5.96 -5.54
CA ARG A 56 -13.92 5.47 -4.21
C ARG A 56 -13.88 6.60 -3.19
N LEU A 57 -13.26 7.72 -3.52
CA LEU A 57 -13.17 8.88 -2.64
C LEU A 57 -14.55 9.49 -2.34
N ILE A 58 -15.48 9.55 -3.30
CA ILE A 58 -16.86 9.98 -3.09
C ILE A 58 -17.57 9.05 -2.11
N LYS A 59 -17.43 7.72 -2.24
CA LYS A 59 -17.98 6.75 -1.31
C LYS A 59 -17.40 6.95 0.10
N GLU A 60 -16.07 7.07 0.21
CA GLU A 60 -15.36 7.28 1.48
C GLU A 60 -15.82 8.58 2.19
N ILE A 61 -15.86 9.70 1.49
CA ILE A 61 -16.33 10.98 2.04
C ILE A 61 -17.79 10.87 2.52
N THR A 62 -18.65 10.21 1.73
CA THR A 62 -20.07 10.02 2.07
C THR A 62 -20.22 9.20 3.35
N VAL A 63 -19.48 8.09 3.46
CA VAL A 63 -19.52 7.22 4.65
C VAL A 63 -18.91 7.91 5.86
N ALA A 64 -17.75 8.55 5.71
CA ALA A 64 -17.09 9.29 6.78
C ALA A 64 -17.99 10.41 7.35
N SER A 65 -18.63 11.18 6.46
CA SER A 65 -19.58 12.23 6.87
C SER A 65 -20.80 11.67 7.60
N ARG A 66 -21.32 10.51 7.17
CA ARG A 66 -22.47 9.85 7.82
C ARG A 66 -22.12 9.34 9.22
N MET A 67 -20.94 8.78 9.40
CA MET A 67 -20.55 8.14 10.66
C MET A 67 -20.02 9.12 11.71
N GLY A 68 -19.26 10.11 11.28
CA GLY A 68 -18.56 11.04 12.19
C GLY A 68 -19.05 12.49 12.11
N GLY A 69 -20.09 12.78 11.29
CA GLY A 69 -20.58 14.15 11.07
C GLY A 69 -19.89 14.85 9.90
N SER A 70 -20.51 15.95 9.44
CA SER A 70 -20.10 16.72 8.26
C SER A 70 -19.01 17.76 8.54
N ASP A 71 -18.65 17.98 9.81
CA ASP A 71 -17.57 18.91 10.19
C ASP A 71 -16.21 18.20 10.18
N PRO A 72 -15.28 18.57 9.28
CA PRO A 72 -13.95 17.96 9.22
C PRO A 72 -13.09 18.21 10.47
N THR A 73 -13.38 19.27 11.25
CA THR A 73 -12.61 19.57 12.49
C THR A 73 -12.86 18.52 13.56
N GLY A 74 -14.08 18.02 13.67
CA GLY A 74 -14.49 16.96 14.58
C GLY A 74 -14.40 15.54 14.00
N ASN A 75 -14.10 15.39 12.70
CA ASN A 75 -14.11 14.11 12.01
C ASN A 75 -12.77 13.85 11.28
N PRO A 76 -11.79 13.19 11.96
CA PRO A 76 -10.49 12.90 11.38
C PRO A 76 -10.56 12.06 10.09
N ARG A 77 -11.47 11.07 10.03
CA ARG A 77 -11.69 10.23 8.85
C ARG A 77 -12.14 11.07 7.65
N LEU A 78 -13.11 11.98 7.86
CA LEU A 78 -13.57 12.88 6.81
C LEU A 78 -12.46 13.80 6.34
N ARG A 79 -11.67 14.36 7.26
CA ARG A 79 -10.53 15.22 6.92
C ARG A 79 -9.51 14.50 6.05
N LEU A 80 -9.13 13.27 6.42
CA LEU A 80 -8.22 12.44 5.63
C LEU A 80 -8.77 12.14 4.22
N ALA A 81 -10.04 11.79 4.13
CA ALA A 81 -10.71 11.53 2.85
C ALA A 81 -10.77 12.78 1.96
N MET A 82 -11.01 13.97 2.55
CA MET A 82 -10.97 15.24 1.84
C MET A 82 -9.58 15.60 1.35
N ASP A 83 -8.55 15.44 2.17
CA ASP A 83 -7.15 15.70 1.81
C ASP A 83 -6.73 14.78 0.64
N LYS A 84 -7.09 13.50 0.70
CA LYS A 84 -6.85 12.54 -0.38
C LYS A 84 -7.60 12.92 -1.67
N ALA A 85 -8.84 13.44 -1.55
CA ALA A 85 -9.61 13.92 -2.69
C ALA A 85 -8.98 15.14 -3.35
N TYR A 86 -8.55 16.11 -2.56
CA TYR A 86 -7.89 17.32 -3.09
C TYR A 86 -6.51 17.01 -3.70
N SER A 87 -5.74 16.11 -3.10
CA SER A 87 -4.46 15.64 -3.67
C SER A 87 -4.64 14.95 -5.03
N ASN A 88 -5.80 14.33 -5.26
CA ASN A 88 -6.19 13.76 -6.54
C ASN A 88 -6.88 14.76 -7.49
N ASN A 89 -6.85 16.05 -7.17
CA ASN A 89 -7.49 17.12 -7.95
C ASN A 89 -9.01 16.93 -8.11
N MET A 90 -9.71 16.41 -7.10
CA MET A 90 -11.17 16.35 -7.11
C MET A 90 -11.76 17.74 -6.95
N PRO A 91 -12.73 18.15 -7.80
CA PRO A 91 -13.41 19.43 -7.66
C PRO A 91 -14.10 19.55 -6.31
N LYS A 92 -13.99 20.74 -5.69
CA LYS A 92 -14.59 21.05 -4.39
C LYS A 92 -16.09 20.75 -4.33
N ASP A 93 -16.83 21.06 -5.38
CA ASP A 93 -18.27 20.78 -5.49
C ASP A 93 -18.59 19.28 -5.36
N ASN A 94 -17.71 18.38 -5.81
CA ASN A 94 -17.90 16.94 -5.67
C ASN A 94 -17.74 16.51 -4.22
N VAL A 95 -16.72 17.07 -3.53
CA VAL A 95 -16.47 16.82 -2.11
C VAL A 95 -17.66 17.31 -1.28
N GLU A 96 -18.11 18.56 -1.48
CA GLU A 96 -19.24 19.13 -0.76
C GLU A 96 -20.55 18.33 -0.99
N ARG A 97 -20.80 17.89 -2.22
CA ARG A 97 -21.97 17.03 -2.51
C ARG A 97 -21.89 15.67 -1.82
N ALA A 98 -20.70 15.07 -1.74
CA ALA A 98 -20.49 13.82 -1.04
C ALA A 98 -20.73 13.97 0.46
N ILE A 99 -20.26 15.06 1.09
CA ILE A 99 -20.51 15.40 2.49
C ILE A 99 -22.01 15.55 2.74
N LYS A 100 -22.73 16.33 1.91
CA LYS A 100 -24.18 16.56 2.04
C LYS A 100 -24.99 15.27 1.87
N ARG A 101 -24.57 14.34 1.03
CA ARG A 101 -25.19 13.01 0.94
C ARG A 101 -24.97 12.20 2.21
N GLY A 102 -23.79 12.26 2.78
CA GLY A 102 -23.44 11.58 4.03
C GLY A 102 -24.23 12.12 5.22
N SER A 103 -24.35 13.44 5.34
CA SER A 103 -25.13 14.12 6.41
C SER A 103 -26.66 13.96 6.28
N GLY A 104 -27.16 13.47 5.14
CA GLY A 104 -28.59 13.34 4.87
C GLY A 104 -29.27 14.60 4.33
N GLU A 105 -28.53 15.67 4.04
CA GLU A 105 -29.06 16.89 3.42
C GLU A 105 -29.44 16.68 1.95
N LEU A 106 -28.84 15.68 1.30
CA LEU A 106 -29.16 15.26 -0.07
C LEU A 106 -29.49 13.77 -0.08
N GLU A 107 -30.47 13.40 -0.92
CA GLU A 107 -30.73 11.99 -1.19
C GLU A 107 -29.49 11.30 -1.76
N GLY A 108 -29.20 10.10 -1.28
CA GLY A 108 -28.03 9.32 -1.70
C GLY A 108 -28.14 7.85 -1.35
N VAL A 109 -27.26 7.09 -1.96
CA VAL A 109 -27.13 5.66 -1.72
C VAL A 109 -26.53 5.42 -0.33
N GLN A 110 -27.11 4.47 0.41
CA GLN A 110 -26.53 4.01 1.67
C GLN A 110 -25.51 2.92 1.38
N TYR A 111 -24.25 3.24 1.62
CA TYR A 111 -23.18 2.27 1.50
C TYR A 111 -22.98 1.50 2.81
N LEU A 112 -22.78 0.19 2.68
CA LEU A 112 -22.34 -0.71 3.74
C LEU A 112 -20.83 -0.90 3.61
N GLU A 113 -20.11 -0.80 4.72
CA GLU A 113 -18.71 -1.18 4.81
C GLU A 113 -18.63 -2.67 5.10
N ILE A 114 -17.90 -3.41 4.28
CA ILE A 114 -17.74 -4.84 4.40
C ILE A 114 -16.29 -5.18 4.13
N ARG A 115 -15.69 -5.98 5.01
CA ARG A 115 -14.37 -6.56 4.80
C ARG A 115 -14.53 -8.00 4.38
N TYR A 116 -13.84 -8.38 3.31
CA TYR A 116 -13.70 -9.77 2.89
C TYR A 116 -12.27 -10.22 3.13
N GLU A 117 -12.12 -11.45 3.54
CA GLU A 117 -10.86 -12.07 3.88
C GLU A 117 -10.68 -13.36 3.10
N GLY A 118 -9.46 -13.63 2.64
CA GLY A 118 -9.17 -14.82 1.86
C GLY A 118 -7.69 -15.06 1.68
N TYR A 119 -7.40 -16.11 0.94
CA TYR A 119 -6.05 -16.50 0.61
C TYR A 119 -5.86 -16.47 -0.90
N GLY A 120 -4.79 -15.85 -1.34
CA GLY A 120 -4.28 -15.90 -2.70
C GLY A 120 -3.44 -17.15 -2.94
N ILE A 121 -2.66 -17.12 -3.99
CA ILE A 121 -1.75 -18.19 -4.39
C ILE A 121 -0.75 -18.44 -3.26
N ASN A 122 -0.36 -19.71 -3.08
CA ASN A 122 0.61 -20.14 -2.06
C ASN A 122 0.25 -19.70 -0.63
N GLY A 123 -1.04 -19.41 -0.37
CA GLY A 123 -1.51 -19.06 0.95
C GLY A 123 -1.24 -17.61 1.37
N ALA A 124 -0.90 -16.71 0.43
CA ALA A 124 -0.80 -15.30 0.75
C ALA A 124 -2.13 -14.76 1.27
N ALA A 125 -2.10 -14.10 2.42
CA ALA A 125 -3.28 -13.46 2.97
C ALA A 125 -3.71 -12.27 2.11
N VAL A 126 -5.02 -12.14 1.88
CA VAL A 126 -5.61 -11.02 1.14
C VAL A 126 -6.83 -10.52 1.90
N MET A 127 -6.84 -9.23 2.19
CA MET A 127 -7.95 -8.53 2.82
C MET A 127 -8.49 -7.49 1.85
N VAL A 128 -9.82 -7.43 1.69
CA VAL A 128 -10.50 -6.60 0.70
C VAL A 128 -11.55 -5.75 1.40
N ASP A 129 -11.31 -4.45 1.49
CA ASP A 129 -12.25 -3.50 2.04
C ASP A 129 -13.18 -2.99 0.95
N CYS A 130 -14.48 -3.11 1.18
CA CYS A 130 -15.53 -2.77 0.22
C CYS A 130 -16.51 -1.75 0.81
N MET A 131 -17.02 -0.87 -0.06
CA MET A 131 -18.18 -0.02 0.19
C MET A 131 -19.23 -0.30 -0.87
N THR A 132 -20.35 -0.90 -0.48
CA THR A 132 -21.37 -1.36 -1.41
C THR A 132 -22.79 -1.03 -0.95
N ASP A 133 -23.67 -0.86 -1.91
CA ASP A 133 -25.11 -0.83 -1.73
C ASP A 133 -25.76 -2.21 -1.89
N ASN A 134 -24.99 -3.21 -2.36
CA ASN A 134 -25.50 -4.56 -2.61
C ASN A 134 -24.48 -5.65 -2.20
N LYS A 135 -24.58 -6.10 -0.94
CA LYS A 135 -23.71 -7.14 -0.36
C LYS A 135 -23.68 -8.43 -1.19
N MET A 136 -24.81 -8.84 -1.77
CA MET A 136 -24.90 -10.10 -2.51
C MET A 136 -24.13 -10.04 -3.83
N ARG A 137 -24.20 -8.92 -4.53
CA ARG A 137 -23.39 -8.67 -5.74
C ARG A 137 -21.92 -8.69 -5.38
N THR A 138 -21.52 -7.89 -4.41
CA THR A 138 -20.11 -7.71 -4.05
C THR A 138 -19.46 -9.02 -3.60
N VAL A 139 -20.11 -9.83 -2.76
CA VAL A 139 -19.55 -11.13 -2.32
C VAL A 139 -19.40 -12.11 -3.49
N ALA A 140 -20.31 -12.06 -4.48
CA ALA A 140 -20.20 -12.90 -5.67
C ALA A 140 -19.02 -12.50 -6.54
N ASP A 141 -18.84 -11.19 -6.75
CA ASP A 141 -17.74 -10.65 -7.57
C ASP A 141 -16.38 -10.91 -6.92
N VAL A 142 -16.24 -10.64 -5.60
CA VAL A 142 -15.02 -10.91 -4.84
C VAL A 142 -14.69 -12.41 -4.87
N ARG A 143 -15.67 -13.30 -4.60
CA ARG A 143 -15.47 -14.74 -4.65
C ARG A 143 -15.04 -15.21 -6.04
N HIS A 144 -15.65 -14.65 -7.08
CA HIS A 144 -15.29 -14.96 -8.46
C HIS A 144 -13.84 -14.58 -8.76
N ALA A 145 -13.40 -13.37 -8.34
CA ALA A 145 -12.02 -12.93 -8.52
C ALA A 145 -11.03 -13.88 -7.83
N PHE A 146 -11.25 -14.22 -6.55
CA PHE A 146 -10.41 -15.19 -5.85
C PHE A 146 -10.33 -16.53 -6.60
N SER A 147 -11.49 -17.13 -6.91
CA SER A 147 -11.56 -18.45 -7.53
C SER A 147 -10.94 -18.50 -8.92
N LYS A 148 -11.12 -17.44 -9.72
CA LYS A 148 -10.59 -17.33 -11.09
C LYS A 148 -9.06 -17.35 -11.15
N PHE A 149 -8.40 -16.80 -10.13
CA PHE A 149 -6.95 -16.65 -10.09
C PHE A 149 -6.27 -17.60 -9.08
N GLY A 150 -6.95 -18.67 -8.66
CA GLY A 150 -6.36 -19.72 -7.85
C GLY A 150 -6.31 -19.44 -6.35
N GLY A 151 -7.02 -18.39 -5.90
CA GLY A 151 -7.22 -18.09 -4.49
C GLY A 151 -8.54 -18.65 -3.96
N ASN A 152 -8.82 -18.38 -2.69
CA ASN A 152 -10.02 -18.81 -1.99
C ASN A 152 -10.52 -17.72 -1.04
N LEU A 153 -11.82 -17.37 -1.16
CA LEU A 153 -12.48 -16.50 -0.19
C LEU A 153 -12.72 -17.27 1.11
N GLY A 154 -12.18 -16.76 2.21
CA GLY A 154 -12.33 -17.32 3.55
C GLY A 154 -13.56 -16.80 4.30
N THR A 155 -13.54 -17.00 5.60
CA THR A 155 -14.53 -16.47 6.56
C THR A 155 -13.96 -15.24 7.26
N ASP A 156 -14.81 -14.46 7.90
CA ASP A 156 -14.41 -13.31 8.71
C ASP A 156 -13.40 -13.76 9.79
N GLY A 157 -12.31 -13.02 9.96
CA GLY A 157 -11.23 -13.33 10.90
C GLY A 157 -10.20 -14.35 10.40
N SER A 158 -10.31 -14.83 9.15
CA SER A 158 -9.38 -15.85 8.63
C SER A 158 -7.97 -15.32 8.39
N VAL A 159 -7.82 -14.02 8.08
CA VAL A 159 -6.51 -13.37 7.84
C VAL A 159 -6.31 -12.05 8.58
N ALA A 160 -7.35 -11.47 9.19
CA ALA A 160 -7.27 -10.16 9.85
C ALA A 160 -6.16 -10.08 10.91
N PHE A 161 -5.89 -11.18 11.63
CA PHE A 161 -4.83 -11.26 12.64
C PHE A 161 -3.41 -11.13 12.07
N MET A 162 -3.24 -11.26 10.76
CA MET A 162 -1.95 -11.10 10.07
C MET A 162 -1.66 -9.64 9.71
N PHE A 163 -2.57 -8.71 10.01
CA PHE A 163 -2.44 -7.30 9.68
C PHE A 163 -2.60 -6.41 10.91
N SER A 164 -1.87 -5.31 10.93
CA SER A 164 -1.98 -4.26 11.94
C SER A 164 -2.55 -3.00 11.33
N HIS A 165 -3.59 -2.42 11.95
CA HIS A 165 -4.15 -1.15 11.53
C HIS A 165 -3.29 -0.01 12.04
N CYS A 166 -2.58 0.69 11.17
CA CYS A 166 -1.63 1.74 11.54
C CYS A 166 -1.56 2.84 10.48
N GLY A 167 -1.07 4.00 10.87
CA GLY A 167 -0.58 5.01 9.94
C GLY A 167 0.83 4.64 9.49
N GLN A 168 1.10 4.67 8.21
CA GLN A 168 2.42 4.42 7.64
C GLN A 168 2.85 5.63 6.81
N MET A 169 4.05 6.12 7.05
CA MET A 169 4.71 7.13 6.23
C MET A 169 6.05 6.60 5.77
N ILE A 170 6.39 6.83 4.50
CA ILE A 170 7.69 6.45 3.94
C ILE A 170 8.37 7.69 3.38
N PHE A 171 9.61 7.88 3.78
CA PHE A 171 10.46 8.98 3.35
C PHE A 171 11.55 8.47 2.40
N ALA A 172 11.94 9.34 1.45
CA ALA A 172 12.92 9.01 0.43
C ALA A 172 14.30 8.66 1.03
N PRO A 173 15.08 7.80 0.35
CA PRO A 173 16.49 7.61 0.66
C PRO A 173 17.23 8.95 0.71
N GLY A 174 18.14 9.10 1.71
CA GLY A 174 18.90 10.33 1.92
C GLY A 174 18.18 11.41 2.75
N THR A 175 16.99 11.13 3.27
CA THR A 175 16.35 11.98 4.30
C THR A 175 17.21 11.97 5.56
N ASP A 176 17.35 13.13 6.23
CA ASP A 176 18.04 13.21 7.52
C ASP A 176 17.33 12.38 8.58
N GLU A 177 17.88 11.20 8.86
CA GLU A 177 17.32 10.22 9.76
C GLU A 177 17.22 10.74 11.20
N ASN A 178 18.28 11.36 11.70
CA ASN A 178 18.31 11.82 13.09
C ASN A 178 17.30 12.94 13.36
N GLY A 179 17.23 13.92 12.47
CA GLY A 179 16.28 15.02 12.59
C GLY A 179 14.83 14.56 12.40
N LEU A 180 14.59 13.65 11.45
CA LEU A 180 13.25 13.06 11.27
C LEU A 180 12.82 12.24 12.48
N MET A 181 13.72 11.43 13.05
CA MET A 181 13.45 10.60 14.22
C MET A 181 13.09 11.46 15.43
N GLU A 182 13.85 12.55 15.69
CA GLU A 182 13.57 13.47 16.80
C GLU A 182 12.16 14.06 16.68
N VAL A 183 11.80 14.60 15.52
CA VAL A 183 10.49 15.21 15.29
C VAL A 183 9.36 14.17 15.34
N ALA A 184 9.57 12.98 14.78
CA ALA A 184 8.56 11.92 14.77
C ALA A 184 8.27 11.38 16.17
N LEU A 185 9.29 11.15 16.99
CA LEU A 185 9.14 10.69 18.39
C LEU A 185 8.46 11.76 19.25
N ASP A 186 8.88 13.01 19.14
CA ASP A 186 8.26 14.12 19.86
C ASP A 186 6.77 14.30 19.48
N ALA A 187 6.41 14.00 18.22
CA ALA A 187 5.04 14.03 17.75
C ALA A 187 4.22 12.79 18.14
N GLY A 188 4.83 11.72 18.69
CA GLY A 188 4.17 10.52 19.17
C GLY A 188 4.13 9.35 18.18
N ALA A 189 5.10 9.24 17.26
CA ALA A 189 5.25 8.05 16.43
C ALA A 189 5.51 6.79 17.27
N GLU A 190 4.93 5.65 16.86
CA GLU A 190 5.05 4.38 17.58
C GLU A 190 6.33 3.63 17.21
N ASP A 191 6.77 3.72 15.95
CA ASP A 191 7.98 3.06 15.47
C ASP A 191 8.60 3.82 14.29
N ILE A 192 9.92 3.74 14.19
CA ILE A 192 10.71 4.33 13.10
C ILE A 192 11.76 3.32 12.68
N THR A 193 11.75 2.95 11.41
CA THR A 193 12.65 1.95 10.85
C THR A 193 13.39 2.50 9.62
N SER A 194 14.72 2.40 9.62
CA SER A 194 15.53 2.64 8.42
C SER A 194 15.64 1.34 7.64
N ASN A 195 15.20 1.37 6.39
CA ASN A 195 15.23 0.22 5.51
C ASN A 195 16.60 0.09 4.81
N ASP A 196 16.92 -1.11 4.30
CA ASP A 196 18.19 -1.40 3.62
C ASP A 196 18.41 -0.54 2.35
N ASP A 197 17.34 -0.06 1.73
CA ASP A 197 17.37 0.84 0.58
C ASP A 197 17.57 2.32 0.94
N GLY A 198 17.77 2.61 2.22
CA GLY A 198 17.94 3.96 2.77
C GLY A 198 16.64 4.76 2.93
N SER A 199 15.49 4.18 2.61
CA SER A 199 14.20 4.80 2.93
C SER A 199 13.91 4.69 4.42
N ILE A 200 13.11 5.62 4.97
CA ILE A 200 12.72 5.62 6.38
C ILE A 200 11.22 5.42 6.47
N GLU A 201 10.81 4.44 7.28
CA GLU A 201 9.42 4.15 7.60
C GLU A 201 9.07 4.69 8.97
N VAL A 202 7.98 5.44 9.08
CA VAL A 202 7.40 5.92 10.35
C VAL A 202 6.02 5.30 10.51
N ILE A 203 5.81 4.64 11.66
CA ILE A 203 4.54 4.01 12.04
C ILE A 203 3.87 4.81 13.15
N THR A 204 2.57 4.98 13.05
CA THR A 204 1.77 5.74 14.03
C THR A 204 0.48 4.99 14.35
N ALA A 205 -0.14 5.32 15.48
CA ALA A 205 -1.55 4.97 15.67
C ALA A 205 -2.41 5.62 14.57
N PRO A 206 -3.48 4.95 14.11
CA PRO A 206 -4.34 5.47 13.03
C PRO A 206 -4.92 6.86 13.33
N ASN A 207 -5.28 7.12 14.59
CA ASN A 207 -5.88 8.38 15.01
C ASN A 207 -4.88 9.54 15.06
N ASP A 208 -3.60 9.25 15.27
CA ASP A 208 -2.54 10.26 15.43
C ASP A 208 -1.82 10.55 14.10
N PHE A 209 -2.06 9.74 13.08
CA PHE A 209 -1.42 9.84 11.77
C PHE A 209 -1.42 11.25 11.19
N ILE A 210 -2.58 11.94 11.18
CA ILE A 210 -2.69 13.28 10.59
C ILE A 210 -1.84 14.29 11.34
N ASN A 211 -1.88 14.24 12.68
CA ASN A 211 -1.17 15.19 13.53
C ASN A 211 0.36 15.01 13.39
N ILE A 212 0.82 13.76 13.39
CA ILE A 212 2.24 13.43 13.23
C ILE A 212 2.72 13.81 11.83
N LYS A 213 1.94 13.50 10.79
CA LYS A 213 2.25 13.91 9.42
C LYS A 213 2.40 15.43 9.29
N GLN A 214 1.48 16.20 9.87
CA GLN A 214 1.54 17.65 9.84
C GLN A 214 2.75 18.20 10.61
N ALA A 215 3.13 17.61 11.74
CA ALA A 215 4.32 17.98 12.50
C ALA A 215 5.60 17.75 11.68
N LEU A 216 5.71 16.59 11.02
CA LEU A 216 6.82 16.26 10.14
C LEU A 216 6.91 17.21 8.93
N GLU A 217 5.79 17.47 8.25
CA GLU A 217 5.73 18.40 7.12
C GLU A 217 6.09 19.84 7.53
N ALA A 218 5.66 20.29 8.71
CA ALA A 218 6.02 21.60 9.27
C ALA A 218 7.52 21.73 9.58
N ALA A 219 8.17 20.61 9.96
CA ALA A 219 9.61 20.54 10.16
C ALA A 219 10.40 20.37 8.84
N GLY A 220 9.71 20.30 7.70
CA GLY A 220 10.32 20.16 6.37
C GLY A 220 10.46 18.72 5.87
N TYR A 221 10.00 17.72 6.63
CA TYR A 221 10.02 16.31 6.22
C TYR A 221 8.72 15.95 5.50
N LYS A 222 8.79 15.80 4.19
CA LYS A 222 7.62 15.43 3.38
C LYS A 222 7.67 13.95 3.02
N PRO A 223 6.67 13.16 3.46
CA PRO A 223 6.61 11.76 3.09
C PRO A 223 6.25 11.60 1.61
N GLU A 224 6.88 10.64 0.94
CA GLU A 224 6.52 10.22 -0.41
C GLU A 224 5.26 9.34 -0.43
N PHE A 225 5.08 8.57 0.61
CA PHE A 225 3.86 7.82 0.88
C PHE A 225 3.40 8.11 2.30
N GLY A 226 2.09 8.26 2.50
CA GLY A 226 1.53 8.45 3.83
C GLY A 226 0.05 8.14 3.82
N GLU A 227 -0.33 7.01 4.42
CA GLU A 227 -1.72 6.55 4.51
C GLU A 227 -1.95 5.76 5.81
N VAL A 228 -3.21 5.68 6.21
CA VAL A 228 -3.66 4.72 7.23
C VAL A 228 -4.00 3.42 6.50
N ILE A 229 -3.34 2.33 6.88
CA ILE A 229 -3.39 1.04 6.17
C ILE A 229 -3.56 -0.14 7.12
N MET A 230 -3.84 -1.30 6.53
CA MET A 230 -3.67 -2.59 7.19
C MET A 230 -2.29 -3.15 6.78
N LYS A 231 -1.27 -2.92 7.64
CA LYS A 231 0.12 -3.35 7.39
C LYS A 231 0.26 -4.84 7.71
N PRO A 232 0.78 -5.67 6.78
CA PRO A 232 1.04 -7.08 7.06
C PRO A 232 2.16 -7.24 8.09
N ALA A 233 1.98 -8.18 9.04
CA ALA A 233 3.01 -8.51 10.03
C ALA A 233 4.18 -9.28 9.41
N ASN A 234 3.92 -10.07 8.37
CA ASN A 234 4.93 -10.82 7.62
C ASN A 234 4.64 -10.66 6.13
N GLU A 235 5.69 -10.57 5.34
CA GLU A 235 5.64 -10.49 3.89
C GLU A 235 6.11 -11.80 3.27
N VAL A 236 5.49 -12.19 2.16
CA VAL A 236 5.82 -13.39 1.37
C VAL A 236 6.20 -12.96 -0.03
N LEU A 237 7.42 -13.24 -0.44
CA LEU A 237 7.93 -12.88 -1.76
C LEU A 237 7.36 -13.81 -2.83
N PHE A 238 6.90 -13.22 -3.92
CA PHE A 238 6.40 -13.88 -5.12
C PHE A 238 7.27 -13.52 -6.32
N THR A 239 7.75 -14.55 -7.03
CA THR A 239 8.59 -14.41 -8.23
C THR A 239 8.03 -15.24 -9.39
N GLY A 240 8.41 -14.93 -10.61
CA GLY A 240 8.08 -15.70 -11.81
C GLY A 240 6.56 -15.83 -12.06
N ASP A 241 6.12 -17.04 -12.43
CA ASP A 241 4.72 -17.30 -12.78
C ASP A 241 3.73 -17.07 -11.63
N ASP A 242 4.14 -17.30 -10.41
CA ASP A 242 3.30 -17.09 -9.22
C ASP A 242 3.13 -15.60 -8.92
N ALA A 243 4.17 -14.78 -9.13
CA ALA A 243 4.08 -13.32 -9.08
C ALA A 243 3.05 -12.79 -10.11
N VAL A 244 3.13 -13.25 -11.35
CA VAL A 244 2.18 -12.87 -12.42
C VAL A 244 0.74 -13.25 -12.07
N LYS A 245 0.52 -14.45 -11.52
CA LYS A 245 -0.82 -14.88 -11.12
C LYS A 245 -1.35 -14.10 -9.93
N MET A 246 -0.49 -13.87 -8.92
CA MET A 246 -0.86 -13.10 -7.74
C MET A 246 -1.20 -11.65 -8.11
N GLN A 247 -0.41 -11.02 -8.99
CA GLN A 247 -0.70 -9.68 -9.50
C GLN A 247 -2.04 -9.62 -10.21
N LYS A 248 -2.38 -10.64 -11.04
CA LYS A 248 -3.68 -10.71 -11.71
C LYS A 248 -4.85 -10.83 -10.72
N LEU A 249 -4.67 -11.54 -9.60
CA LEU A 249 -5.67 -11.59 -8.54
C LEU A 249 -5.87 -10.21 -7.92
N LEU A 250 -4.79 -9.55 -7.54
CA LEU A 250 -4.84 -8.21 -6.92
C LEU A 250 -5.47 -7.19 -7.88
N ASP A 251 -5.04 -7.17 -9.14
CA ASP A 251 -5.61 -6.27 -10.16
C ASP A 251 -7.11 -6.53 -10.37
N ALA A 252 -7.54 -7.81 -10.39
CA ALA A 252 -8.94 -8.15 -10.56
C ALA A 252 -9.81 -7.73 -9.36
N LEU A 253 -9.28 -7.83 -8.13
CA LEU A 253 -9.95 -7.34 -6.93
C LEU A 253 -10.03 -5.82 -6.93
N GLU A 254 -8.93 -5.15 -7.21
CA GLU A 254 -8.88 -3.69 -7.34
C GLU A 254 -9.78 -3.15 -8.45
N ASP A 255 -10.07 -3.94 -9.48
CA ASP A 255 -10.93 -3.54 -10.58
C ASP A 255 -12.42 -3.61 -10.27
N LEU A 256 -12.83 -4.20 -9.15
CA LEU A 256 -14.23 -4.21 -8.73
C LEU A 256 -14.65 -2.83 -8.24
N ASP A 257 -15.85 -2.38 -8.64
CA ASP A 257 -16.35 -1.03 -8.35
C ASP A 257 -16.66 -0.80 -6.87
N ASP A 258 -16.95 -1.86 -6.13
CA ASP A 258 -17.26 -1.79 -4.70
C ASP A 258 -16.02 -1.91 -3.81
N VAL A 259 -14.87 -2.31 -4.36
CA VAL A 259 -13.61 -2.42 -3.62
C VAL A 259 -12.99 -1.05 -3.42
N GLN A 260 -12.65 -0.76 -2.17
CA GLN A 260 -11.95 0.47 -1.77
C GLN A 260 -10.45 0.24 -1.73
N GLU A 261 -10.01 -0.76 -0.95
CA GLU A 261 -8.60 -1.09 -0.76
C GLU A 261 -8.41 -2.62 -0.75
N VAL A 262 -7.25 -3.06 -1.20
CA VAL A 262 -6.79 -4.45 -1.13
C VAL A 262 -5.46 -4.48 -0.40
N TYR A 263 -5.40 -5.25 0.69
CA TYR A 263 -4.18 -5.47 1.45
C TYR A 263 -3.75 -6.92 1.31
N THR A 264 -2.46 -7.16 1.25
CA THR A 264 -1.92 -8.50 1.10
C THR A 264 -0.58 -8.66 1.80
N THR A 265 -0.27 -9.89 2.18
CA THR A 265 1.07 -10.29 2.61
C THR A 265 2.02 -10.56 1.44
N ALA A 266 1.53 -10.57 0.19
CA ALA A 266 2.35 -10.82 -0.97
C ALA A 266 3.18 -9.59 -1.35
N VAL A 267 4.48 -9.79 -1.50
CA VAL A 267 5.41 -8.86 -2.16
C VAL A 267 5.73 -9.43 -3.53
N ILE A 268 5.42 -8.68 -4.57
CA ILE A 268 5.58 -9.13 -5.96
C ILE A 268 6.87 -8.54 -6.49
N GLU A 269 7.75 -9.41 -6.94
CA GLU A 269 8.99 -9.07 -7.63
C GLU A 269 8.78 -9.19 -9.14
N ASP A 270 9.12 -8.12 -9.88
CA ASP A 270 9.01 -8.04 -11.35
C ASP A 270 10.06 -8.90 -12.06
#